data_6322bfdc49f68bfccab37121565e572a
#
_entry.id   6322bfdc49f68bfccab37121565e572a
#
_cell.length_a   1.000
_cell.length_b   1.000
_cell.length_c   1.000
_cell.angle_alpha   90.00
_cell.angle_beta   90.00
_cell.angle_gamma   90.00
#
_symmetry.space_group_name_H-M   'P 1'
#
loop_
_entity.id
_entity.type
_entity.pdbx_description
1 polymer ?
#
loop_
_entity_poly.entity_id
_entity_poly.type
_entity_poly.pdbx_seq_one_letter_code
_entity_poly.pdbx_strand_id
1 'polypeptide(L)'
;CDIRIASENAIFGQPETGLGIIPGFGGTQRLARLVGMGRAKEMIFTCDNVDAAEAYRIGLVNKVVAKEELMPTAKAMAAKIISKGSYAISVAKAAINNGYDMDIKNAVEMEANLFGVVNDTNDKKEGMGAFLEKRAANLTDF
;
A
#
# COMPACT_ATOMS: atom_id res chain seq x y z
N CYS A 1 3.35 6.71 1.20
CA CYS A 1 2.44 5.91 2.06
C CYS A 1 2.12 4.58 1.39
N ASP A 2 2.00 3.51 2.18
CA ASP A 2 1.64 2.19 1.68
C ASP A 2 0.15 2.10 1.30
N ILE A 3 -0.71 2.72 2.10
CA ILE A 3 -2.15 2.78 1.89
C ILE A 3 -2.60 4.25 1.93
N ARG A 4 -3.50 4.61 1.03
CA ARG A 4 -4.02 5.97 0.90
C ARG A 4 -5.53 5.96 0.96
N ILE A 5 -6.09 6.75 1.87
CA ILE A 5 -7.53 6.96 2.02
C ILE A 5 -7.79 8.45 1.78
N ALA A 6 -8.75 8.76 0.93
CA ALA A 6 -9.12 10.13 0.61
C ALA A 6 -10.53 10.44 1.12
N SER A 7 -10.77 11.71 1.44
CA SER A 7 -12.13 12.21 1.57
C SER A 7 -12.71 12.54 0.19
N GLU A 8 -14.05 12.50 0.05
CA GLU A 8 -14.75 12.76 -1.22
C GLU A 8 -14.40 14.12 -1.85
N ASN A 9 -14.01 15.10 -1.03
CA ASN A 9 -13.63 16.44 -1.49
C ASN A 9 -12.13 16.59 -1.77
N ALA A 10 -11.33 15.51 -1.73
CA ALA A 10 -9.91 15.59 -2.02
C ALA A 10 -9.64 15.81 -3.52
N ILE A 11 -8.64 16.62 -3.81
CA ILE A 11 -8.15 16.91 -5.16
C ILE A 11 -6.68 16.54 -5.24
N PHE A 12 -6.28 15.94 -6.34
CA PHE A 12 -4.90 15.48 -6.59
C PHE A 12 -4.40 16.05 -7.92
N GLY A 13 -3.13 16.43 -7.98
CA GLY A 13 -2.54 16.95 -9.21
C GLY A 13 -1.02 16.97 -9.16
N GLN A 14 -0.43 17.25 -10.32
CA GLN A 14 1.01 17.45 -10.55
C GLN A 14 1.18 18.68 -11.47
N PRO A 15 1.11 19.91 -10.92
CA PRO A 15 1.04 21.13 -11.71
C PRO A 15 2.41 21.64 -12.19
N GLU A 16 3.49 20.94 -11.89
CA GLU A 16 4.87 21.42 -12.05
C GLU A 16 5.24 21.77 -13.48
N THR A 17 4.73 21.02 -14.48
CA THR A 17 5.03 21.31 -15.89
C THR A 17 4.43 22.60 -16.38
N GLY A 18 3.32 23.06 -15.77
CA GLY A 18 2.74 24.39 -15.98
C GLY A 18 3.65 25.53 -15.49
N LEU A 19 4.62 25.22 -14.62
CA LEU A 19 5.64 26.15 -14.13
C LEU A 19 6.98 26.00 -14.87
N GLY A 20 7.07 25.15 -15.89
CA GLY A 20 8.29 24.88 -16.64
C GLY A 20 9.31 23.98 -15.94
N ILE A 21 8.89 23.23 -14.90
CA ILE A 21 9.71 22.26 -14.16
C ILE A 21 9.04 20.89 -14.16
N ILE A 22 9.76 19.87 -13.71
CA ILE A 22 9.21 18.52 -13.57
C ILE A 22 8.82 18.24 -12.11
N PRO A 23 7.86 17.31 -11.84
CA PRO A 23 7.57 16.87 -10.48
C PRO A 23 8.82 16.35 -9.77
N GLY A 24 9.09 16.93 -8.60
CA GLY A 24 10.18 16.55 -7.72
C GLY A 24 9.79 15.41 -6.75
N PHE A 25 10.65 15.13 -5.78
CA PHE A 25 10.41 14.14 -4.71
C PHE A 25 9.95 12.76 -5.20
N GLY A 26 10.35 12.36 -6.41
CA GLY A 26 9.95 11.09 -7.02
C GLY A 26 8.51 11.08 -7.56
N GLY A 27 7.89 12.24 -7.81
CA GLY A 27 6.53 12.34 -8.38
C GLY A 27 6.43 11.63 -9.73
N THR A 28 7.40 11.81 -10.63
CA THR A 28 7.46 11.11 -11.92
C THR A 28 7.57 9.59 -11.77
N GLN A 29 8.19 9.09 -10.70
CA GLN A 29 8.48 7.66 -10.51
C GLN A 29 7.38 6.94 -9.73
N ARG A 30 7.00 7.49 -8.56
CA ARG A 30 5.99 6.85 -7.71
C ARG A 30 4.60 6.92 -8.31
N LEU A 31 4.20 8.04 -8.91
CA LEU A 31 2.90 8.15 -9.54
C LEU A 31 2.75 7.16 -10.69
N ALA A 32 3.74 7.10 -11.60
CA ALA A 32 3.70 6.19 -12.74
C ALA A 32 3.63 4.70 -12.33
N ARG A 33 4.28 4.33 -11.23
CA ARG A 33 4.20 2.97 -10.69
C ARG A 33 2.85 2.66 -10.04
N LEU A 34 2.15 3.67 -9.53
CA LEU A 34 0.84 3.48 -8.90
C LEU A 34 -0.29 3.41 -9.93
N VAL A 35 -0.33 4.37 -10.87
CA VAL A 35 -1.48 4.56 -11.76
C VAL A 35 -1.20 4.13 -13.21
N GLY A 36 0.02 3.69 -13.48
CA GLY A 36 0.51 3.39 -14.83
C GLY A 36 1.01 4.63 -15.57
N MET A 37 1.92 4.41 -16.55
CA MET A 37 2.61 5.49 -17.27
C MET A 37 1.67 6.42 -18.02
N GLY A 38 0.60 5.90 -18.63
CA GLY A 38 -0.36 6.70 -19.40
C GLY A 38 -1.05 7.74 -18.53
N ARG A 39 -1.62 7.32 -17.40
CA ARG A 39 -2.31 8.21 -16.46
C ARG A 39 -1.38 9.21 -15.80
N ALA A 40 -0.18 8.76 -15.42
CA ALA A 40 0.82 9.67 -14.85
C ALA A 40 1.24 10.75 -15.85
N LYS A 41 1.46 10.41 -17.13
CA LYS A 41 1.77 11.37 -18.19
C LYS A 41 0.62 12.33 -18.45
N GLU A 42 -0.63 11.83 -18.50
CA GLU A 42 -1.82 12.67 -18.64
C GLU A 42 -1.86 13.74 -17.53
N MET A 43 -1.82 13.35 -16.27
CA MET A 43 -1.84 14.28 -15.13
C MET A 43 -0.67 15.27 -15.15
N ILE A 44 0.54 14.81 -15.45
CA ILE A 44 1.75 15.66 -15.44
C ILE A 44 1.78 16.60 -16.64
N PHE A 45 1.39 16.14 -17.84
CA PHE A 45 1.50 16.94 -19.06
C PHE A 45 0.40 17.99 -19.21
N THR A 46 -0.81 17.66 -18.73
CA THR A 46 -1.95 18.58 -18.77
C THR A 46 -2.01 19.51 -17.55
N CYS A 47 -1.37 19.13 -16.44
CA CYS A 47 -1.54 19.76 -15.13
C CYS A 47 -2.99 19.70 -14.60
N ASP A 48 -3.85 18.86 -15.17
CA ASP A 48 -5.20 18.72 -14.72
C ASP A 48 -5.26 18.01 -13.36
N ASN A 49 -6.15 18.52 -12.53
CA ASN A 49 -6.44 17.90 -11.25
C ASN A 49 -7.44 16.75 -11.44
N VAL A 50 -7.29 15.71 -10.63
CA VAL A 50 -8.26 14.63 -10.51
C VAL A 50 -8.95 14.69 -9.15
N ASP A 51 -10.25 14.42 -9.12
CA ASP A 51 -11.02 14.33 -7.88
C ASP A 51 -10.80 12.98 -7.18
N ALA A 52 -11.42 12.81 -6.01
CA ALA A 52 -11.29 11.60 -5.22
C ALA A 52 -11.84 10.36 -5.92
N ALA A 53 -12.92 10.50 -6.68
CA ALA A 53 -13.55 9.40 -7.41
C ALA A 53 -12.63 8.89 -8.52
N GLU A 54 -12.06 9.80 -9.31
CA GLU A 54 -11.09 9.45 -10.35
C GLU A 54 -9.80 8.90 -9.73
N ALA A 55 -9.30 9.49 -8.64
CA ALA A 55 -8.14 8.98 -7.92
C ALA A 55 -8.34 7.52 -7.45
N TYR A 56 -9.54 7.17 -7.01
CA TYR A 56 -9.90 5.78 -6.67
C TYR A 56 -9.95 4.90 -7.92
N ARG A 57 -10.60 5.36 -8.98
CA ARG A 57 -10.73 4.61 -10.24
C ARG A 57 -9.39 4.25 -10.88
N ILE A 58 -8.40 5.15 -10.79
CA ILE A 58 -7.06 4.92 -11.36
C ILE A 58 -6.08 4.25 -10.40
N GLY A 59 -6.50 3.92 -9.18
CA GLY A 59 -5.66 3.26 -8.18
C GLY A 59 -4.70 4.19 -7.42
N LEU A 60 -4.87 5.50 -7.54
CA LEU A 60 -4.06 6.46 -6.77
C LEU A 60 -4.38 6.38 -5.28
N VAL A 61 -5.63 6.15 -4.91
CA VAL A 61 -6.06 5.92 -3.54
C VAL A 61 -6.78 4.57 -3.38
N ASN A 62 -6.68 3.99 -2.19
CA ASN A 62 -7.26 2.68 -1.88
C ASN A 62 -8.73 2.76 -1.48
N LYS A 63 -9.19 3.94 -1.02
CA LYS A 63 -10.56 4.15 -0.54
C LYS A 63 -10.92 5.63 -0.58
N VAL A 64 -12.19 5.90 -0.84
CA VAL A 64 -12.80 7.23 -0.71
C VAL A 64 -13.95 7.15 0.28
N VAL A 65 -14.06 8.13 1.17
CA VAL A 65 -15.07 8.19 2.24
C VAL A 65 -15.53 9.63 2.45
N ALA A 66 -16.68 9.82 3.10
CA ALA A 66 -17.10 11.15 3.55
C ALA A 66 -16.02 11.78 4.44
N LYS A 67 -15.94 13.10 4.44
CA LYS A 67 -14.87 13.84 5.15
C LYS A 67 -14.83 13.48 6.64
N GLU A 68 -15.97 13.34 7.27
CA GLU A 68 -16.13 13.00 8.68
C GLU A 68 -15.67 11.58 8.99
N GLU A 69 -15.75 10.68 8.00
CA GLU A 69 -15.36 9.27 8.11
C GLU A 69 -13.88 9.01 7.82
N LEU A 70 -13.11 10.02 7.40
CA LEU A 70 -11.70 9.84 7.01
C LEU A 70 -10.87 9.27 8.16
N MET A 71 -10.88 9.94 9.30
CA MET A 71 -10.11 9.49 10.47
C MET A 71 -10.68 8.23 11.14
N PRO A 72 -12.00 8.08 11.31
CA PRO A 72 -12.58 6.81 11.76
C PRO A 72 -12.17 5.62 10.89
N THR A 73 -12.27 5.75 9.56
CA THR A 73 -11.86 4.69 8.62
C THR A 73 -10.36 4.37 8.69
N ALA A 74 -9.52 5.39 8.76
CA ALA A 74 -8.07 5.20 8.88
C ALA A 74 -7.71 4.47 10.19
N LYS A 75 -8.31 4.87 11.31
CA LYS A 75 -8.11 4.22 12.62
C LYS A 75 -8.61 2.78 12.63
N ALA A 76 -9.79 2.51 12.04
CA ALA A 76 -10.32 1.16 11.94
C ALA A 76 -9.41 0.24 11.09
N MET A 77 -8.88 0.75 9.99
CA MET A 77 -7.91 0.02 9.16
C MET A 77 -6.61 -0.25 9.93
N ALA A 78 -6.07 0.75 10.62
CA ALA A 78 -4.88 0.60 11.46
C ALA A 78 -5.09 -0.44 12.56
N ALA A 79 -6.23 -0.41 13.26
CA ALA A 79 -6.59 -1.39 14.28
C ALA A 79 -6.66 -2.81 13.70
N LYS A 80 -7.23 -2.96 12.49
CA LYS A 80 -7.26 -4.25 11.79
C LYS A 80 -5.85 -4.74 11.44
N ILE A 81 -4.95 -3.87 11.04
CA ILE A 81 -3.55 -4.21 10.75
C ILE A 81 -2.83 -4.62 12.03
N ILE A 82 -2.96 -3.84 13.10
CA ILE A 82 -2.34 -4.10 14.42
C ILE A 82 -2.81 -5.43 15.01
N SER A 83 -4.03 -5.90 14.68
CA SER A 83 -4.55 -7.20 15.14
C SER A 83 -3.91 -8.41 14.44
N LYS A 84 -2.95 -8.22 13.55
CA LYS A 84 -2.22 -9.29 12.84
C LYS A 84 -0.79 -9.38 13.35
N GLY A 85 -0.10 -10.47 13.05
CA GLY A 85 1.32 -10.63 13.41
C GLY A 85 2.18 -9.51 12.82
N SER A 86 2.74 -8.65 13.66
CA SER A 86 3.46 -7.46 13.20
C SER A 86 4.75 -7.83 12.46
N TYR A 87 5.43 -8.89 12.90
CA TYR A 87 6.62 -9.39 12.22
C TYR A 87 6.28 -9.89 10.81
N ALA A 88 5.23 -10.68 10.66
CA ALA A 88 4.78 -11.16 9.34
C ALA A 88 4.39 -10.00 8.40
N ILE A 89 3.74 -8.94 8.93
CA ILE A 89 3.42 -7.72 8.16
C ILE A 89 4.71 -7.00 7.73
N SER A 90 5.69 -6.86 8.62
CA SER A 90 6.95 -6.19 8.31
C SER A 90 7.73 -6.92 7.22
N VAL A 91 7.79 -8.25 7.30
CA VAL A 91 8.44 -9.10 6.30
C VAL A 91 7.69 -9.07 4.96
N ALA A 92 6.35 -9.14 4.98
CA ALA A 92 5.54 -9.01 3.78
C ALA A 92 5.75 -7.64 3.09
N LYS A 93 5.80 -6.55 3.87
CA LYS A 93 6.10 -5.21 3.36
C LYS A 93 7.51 -5.16 2.73
N ALA A 94 8.50 -5.76 3.37
CA ALA A 94 9.86 -5.84 2.83
C ALA A 94 9.91 -6.64 1.51
N ALA A 95 9.21 -7.78 1.46
CA ALA A 95 9.11 -8.60 0.25
C ALA A 95 8.48 -7.83 -0.91
N ILE A 96 7.36 -7.14 -0.67
CA ILE A 96 6.67 -6.34 -1.69
C ILE A 96 7.56 -5.19 -2.17
N ASN A 97 8.13 -4.40 -1.25
CA ASN A 97 8.89 -3.21 -1.60
C ASN A 97 10.19 -3.55 -2.35
N ASN A 98 10.91 -4.57 -1.88
CA ASN A 98 12.18 -4.96 -2.49
C ASN A 98 11.96 -5.74 -3.79
N GLY A 99 10.94 -6.59 -3.85
CA GLY A 99 10.63 -7.41 -5.02
C GLY A 99 10.04 -6.62 -6.19
N TYR A 100 9.43 -5.45 -5.93
CA TYR A 100 8.71 -4.70 -6.95
C TYR A 100 9.58 -4.24 -8.14
N ASP A 101 10.84 -3.90 -7.89
CA ASP A 101 11.80 -3.47 -8.92
C ASP A 101 12.77 -4.60 -9.35
N MET A 102 12.58 -5.83 -8.84
CA MET A 102 13.36 -7.02 -9.23
C MET A 102 12.71 -7.75 -10.43
N ASP A 103 13.50 -8.56 -11.13
CA ASP A 103 12.88 -9.55 -12.02
C ASP A 103 12.09 -10.58 -11.20
N ILE A 104 11.00 -11.07 -11.80
CA ILE A 104 10.03 -11.93 -11.08
C ILE A 104 10.65 -13.21 -10.50
N LYS A 105 11.64 -13.78 -11.17
CA LYS A 105 12.29 -15.03 -10.71
C LYS A 105 13.04 -14.78 -9.39
N ASN A 106 13.88 -13.75 -9.35
CA ASN A 106 14.63 -13.39 -8.16
C ASN A 106 13.71 -12.86 -7.04
N ALA A 107 12.65 -12.12 -7.39
CA ALA A 107 11.64 -11.67 -6.42
C ALA A 107 10.95 -12.84 -5.72
N VAL A 108 10.53 -13.88 -6.47
CA VAL A 108 9.88 -15.08 -5.91
C VAL A 108 10.86 -15.92 -5.09
N GLU A 109 12.13 -16.02 -5.49
CA GLU A 109 13.16 -16.69 -4.69
C GLU A 109 13.42 -15.96 -3.37
N MET A 110 13.50 -14.63 -3.38
CA MET A 110 13.58 -13.82 -2.16
C MET A 110 12.34 -14.04 -1.27
N GLU A 111 11.13 -14.04 -1.83
CA GLU A 111 9.88 -14.30 -1.10
C GLU A 111 9.92 -15.66 -0.41
N ALA A 112 10.38 -16.72 -1.11
CA ALA A 112 10.50 -18.05 -0.54
C ALA A 112 11.44 -18.10 0.66
N ASN A 113 12.57 -17.39 0.60
CA ASN A 113 13.51 -17.28 1.71
C ASN A 113 12.89 -16.54 2.91
N LEU A 114 12.21 -15.42 2.65
CA LEU A 114 11.51 -14.65 3.69
C LEU A 114 10.35 -15.45 4.31
N PHE A 115 9.62 -16.22 3.50
CA PHE A 115 8.57 -17.13 3.99
C PHE A 115 9.17 -18.18 4.93
N GLY A 116 10.33 -18.74 4.59
CA GLY A 116 11.07 -19.66 5.46
C GLY A 116 11.37 -19.05 6.83
N VAL A 117 11.83 -17.81 6.86
CA VAL A 117 12.13 -17.09 8.11
C VAL A 117 10.89 -16.90 8.98
N VAL A 118 9.76 -16.48 8.38
CA VAL A 118 8.50 -16.28 9.13
C VAL A 118 7.93 -17.61 9.64
N ASN A 119 8.16 -18.72 8.94
CA ASN A 119 7.67 -20.03 9.34
C ASN A 119 8.25 -20.54 10.67
N ASP A 120 9.35 -19.99 11.13
CA ASP A 120 9.97 -20.42 12.40
C ASP A 120 9.47 -19.64 13.62
N THR A 121 8.58 -18.68 13.44
CA THR A 121 8.04 -17.85 14.53
C THR A 121 7.00 -18.56 15.38
N ASN A 122 6.83 -18.12 16.63
CA ASN A 122 5.77 -18.57 17.51
C ASN A 122 4.39 -18.14 17.00
N ASP A 123 4.30 -16.92 16.45
CA ASP A 123 3.07 -16.39 15.86
C ASP A 123 2.54 -17.26 14.71
N LYS A 124 3.44 -17.83 13.90
CA LYS A 124 3.04 -18.79 12.86
C LYS A 124 2.46 -20.07 13.48
N LYS A 125 3.08 -20.59 14.53
CA LYS A 125 2.59 -21.81 15.22
C LYS A 125 1.22 -21.56 15.84
N GLU A 126 1.09 -20.44 16.57
CA GLU A 126 -0.18 -20.01 17.17
C GLU A 126 -1.26 -19.73 16.09
N GLY A 127 -0.93 -18.99 15.04
CA GLY A 127 -1.88 -18.67 13.97
C GLY A 127 -2.42 -19.91 13.27
N MET A 128 -1.56 -20.87 12.97
CA MET A 128 -1.96 -22.14 12.36
C MET A 128 -2.79 -23.02 13.30
N GLY A 129 -2.40 -23.10 14.58
CA GLY A 129 -3.16 -23.81 15.61
C GLY A 129 -4.55 -23.21 15.80
N ALA A 130 -4.64 -21.90 15.97
CA ALA A 130 -5.89 -21.18 16.12
C ALA A 130 -6.81 -21.36 14.91
N PHE A 131 -6.25 -21.36 13.69
CA PHE A 131 -7.02 -21.62 12.47
C PHE A 131 -7.65 -23.01 12.45
N LEU A 132 -6.87 -24.06 12.78
CA LEU A 132 -7.35 -25.43 12.83
C LEU A 132 -8.40 -25.64 13.92
N GLU A 133 -8.22 -24.98 15.07
CA GLU A 133 -9.14 -25.03 16.23
C GLU A 133 -10.34 -24.08 16.09
N LYS A 134 -10.42 -23.29 15.03
CA LYS A 134 -11.47 -22.27 14.74
C LYS A 134 -11.66 -21.28 15.88
N ARG A 135 -10.57 -20.85 16.51
CA ARG A 135 -10.53 -19.79 17.55
C ARG A 135 -9.75 -18.56 17.09
N ALA A 136 -9.87 -17.47 17.85
CA ALA A 136 -9.03 -16.31 17.63
C ALA A 136 -7.56 -16.62 17.98
N ALA A 137 -6.63 -16.17 17.15
CA ALA A 137 -5.20 -16.26 17.40
C ALA A 137 -4.78 -15.16 18.39
N ASN A 138 -3.86 -15.51 19.29
CA ASN A 138 -3.20 -14.56 20.20
C ASN A 138 -1.77 -14.32 19.70
N LEU A 139 -1.60 -13.40 18.77
CA LEU A 139 -0.31 -13.09 18.14
C LEU A 139 0.45 -12.10 19.02
N THR A 140 1.68 -12.43 19.36
CA THR A 140 2.52 -11.69 20.34
C THR A 140 3.87 -11.26 19.80
N ASP A 141 4.08 -11.45 18.49
CA ASP A 141 5.22 -10.98 17.70
C ASP A 141 6.53 -11.79 17.78
N PHE A 142 6.61 -12.88 18.51
CA PHE A 142 7.79 -13.79 18.43
C PHE A 142 7.48 -15.22 18.88
#